data_f9a75ba4504c903dffa593851af7c3ee
#
_entry.id   f9a75ba4504c903dffa593851af7c3ee
#
_cell.length_a   1.000
_cell.length_b   1.000
_cell.length_c   1.000
_cell.angle_alpha   90.00
_cell.angle_beta   90.00
_cell.angle_gamma   90.00
#
_symmetry.space_group_name_H-M   'P 1'
#
loop_
_entity.id
_entity.type
_entity.pdbx_description
1 polymer ?
#
loop_
_entity_poly.entity_id
_entity_poly.type
_entity_poly.pdbx_seq_one_letter_code
_entity_poly.pdbx_strand_id
1 'polypeptide(L)'
;AGLSPGAVAVVGRGREIVAAISVGTLGCDIGNRAVDAETVYDLSSLTKPLVTSALMMILVAEQRCSTCGRVADILPSVEPSITFGHLLNHSSGLPAWRPFYDGVKAAEGAADRGLTTTEAAKQVVYGLAERVPQEAPAGTRSIYSDVGYILLGKAIEAIVGEPLHGYARRRLFDPLGLRATSFVPAYDRAHAAGRIDVGRVAPCGRSLARETPVCGVVHDDTAYAMGGVSGHAGLFSDARGVHALVAEHVEALSGSSRLFDGRVVEDFWSLENRLPGSTWVLGWDTPTAGASTAGRLVSPGSVGHLGFTGTSIWIDRERGVHVVLLTNRLQTGAGRDGVNDMRARFHDAVFAELDEL
;
A
#
# COMPACT_ATOMS: atom_id res chain seq x y z
N ALA A 1 13.25 21.58 -1.89
CA ALA A 1 12.12 22.45 -1.54
C ALA A 1 11.13 22.47 -2.70
N GLY A 2 9.80 22.51 -2.43
CA GLY A 2 8.76 22.58 -3.45
C GLY A 2 8.23 21.23 -3.95
N LEU A 3 8.75 20.09 -3.50
CA LEU A 3 8.29 18.78 -3.93
C LEU A 3 7.09 18.27 -3.11
N SER A 4 6.90 18.74 -1.89
CA SER A 4 5.73 18.51 -1.04
C SER A 4 5.56 19.70 -0.11
N PRO A 5 4.32 20.08 0.27
CA PRO A 5 4.11 21.15 1.25
C PRO A 5 4.64 20.77 2.62
N GLY A 6 4.50 19.52 3.01
CA GLY A 6 4.97 18.99 4.28
C GLY A 6 5.32 17.50 4.21
N ALA A 7 5.97 17.03 5.26
CA ALA A 7 6.36 15.63 5.42
C ALA A 7 6.45 15.26 6.91
N VAL A 8 6.18 13.97 7.18
CA VAL A 8 6.49 13.32 8.46
C VAL A 8 7.39 12.12 8.16
N ALA A 9 8.47 12.00 8.93
CA ALA A 9 9.34 10.85 8.87
C ALA A 9 9.52 10.21 10.24
N VAL A 10 9.64 8.88 10.25
CA VAL A 10 9.94 8.07 11.43
C VAL A 10 11.01 7.08 11.08
N VAL A 11 12.02 6.98 11.95
CA VAL A 11 13.03 5.92 11.94
C VAL A 11 12.75 5.01 13.14
N GLY A 12 12.58 3.71 12.86
CA GLY A 12 12.30 2.71 13.89
C GLY A 12 13.36 1.61 13.94
N ARG A 13 13.57 1.07 15.15
CA ARG A 13 14.34 -0.16 15.39
C ARG A 13 13.44 -1.11 16.18
N GLY A 14 13.01 -2.21 15.55
CA GLY A 14 11.92 -3.02 16.10
C GLY A 14 10.70 -2.14 16.42
N ARG A 15 10.17 -2.22 17.64
CA ARG A 15 9.02 -1.40 18.10
C ARG A 15 9.41 -0.01 18.61
N GLU A 16 10.69 0.30 18.73
CA GLU A 16 11.16 1.60 19.20
C GLU A 16 11.20 2.61 18.05
N ILE A 17 10.70 3.83 18.31
CA ILE A 17 10.92 4.99 17.44
C ILE A 17 12.20 5.67 17.89
N VAL A 18 13.28 5.56 17.11
CA VAL A 18 14.58 6.15 17.44
C VAL A 18 14.69 7.60 16.99
N ALA A 19 13.94 7.99 15.96
CA ALA A 19 13.82 9.37 15.51
C ALA A 19 12.48 9.65 14.83
N ALA A 20 11.97 10.86 15.01
CA ALA A 20 10.79 11.34 14.30
C ALA A 20 10.92 12.82 14.00
N ILE A 21 10.47 13.23 12.81
CA ILE A 21 10.48 14.62 12.38
C ILE A 21 9.22 14.95 11.59
N SER A 22 8.70 16.16 11.82
CA SER A 22 7.58 16.73 11.04
C SER A 22 8.01 18.09 10.52
N VAL A 23 7.83 18.35 9.22
CA VAL A 23 8.26 19.60 8.58
C VAL A 23 7.21 20.11 7.60
N GLY A 24 7.09 21.43 7.49
CA GLY A 24 6.20 22.09 6.53
C GLY A 24 4.74 22.13 6.97
N THR A 25 3.84 22.17 6.01
CA THR A 25 2.41 22.38 6.20
C THR A 25 1.56 21.36 5.45
N LEU A 26 0.27 21.33 5.76
CA LEU A 26 -0.71 20.47 5.04
C LEU A 26 -0.97 20.95 3.61
N GLY A 27 -0.62 22.21 3.28
CA GLY A 27 -0.85 22.85 1.98
C GLY A 27 -1.87 23.99 2.07
N CYS A 28 -1.91 24.81 1.02
CA CYS A 28 -2.71 26.04 0.99
C CYS A 28 -4.22 25.83 1.04
N ASP A 29 -4.72 24.67 0.59
CA ASP A 29 -6.16 24.40 0.48
C ASP A 29 -6.88 24.34 1.85
N ILE A 30 -6.13 24.16 2.95
CA ILE A 30 -6.68 24.08 4.32
C ILE A 30 -5.94 25.02 5.30
N GLY A 31 -5.51 26.18 4.81
CA GLY A 31 -5.02 27.26 5.64
C GLY A 31 -3.58 27.12 6.14
N ASN A 32 -2.72 26.40 5.42
CA ASN A 32 -1.29 26.25 5.75
C ASN A 32 -1.00 25.75 7.17
N ARG A 33 -1.90 24.94 7.74
CA ARG A 33 -1.68 24.36 9.07
C ARG A 33 -0.40 23.52 9.07
N ALA A 34 0.40 23.63 10.14
CA ALA A 34 1.62 22.85 10.28
C ALA A 34 1.34 21.35 10.29
N VAL A 35 2.24 20.58 9.71
CA VAL A 35 2.28 19.11 9.80
C VAL A 35 2.80 18.73 11.20
N ASP A 36 2.21 17.72 11.79
CA ASP A 36 2.60 17.14 13.06
C ASP A 36 2.67 15.61 13.02
N ALA A 37 3.07 14.97 14.13
CA ALA A 37 3.20 13.51 14.23
C ALA A 37 1.87 12.76 14.09
N GLU A 38 0.74 13.43 14.25
CA GLU A 38 -0.62 12.86 14.16
C GLU A 38 -1.28 13.18 12.82
N THR A 39 -0.55 13.84 11.91
CA THR A 39 -1.03 14.10 10.55
C THR A 39 -1.24 12.78 9.81
N VAL A 40 -2.45 12.59 9.30
CA VAL A 40 -2.85 11.40 8.58
C VAL A 40 -2.66 11.59 7.07
N TYR A 41 -2.14 10.57 6.41
CA TYR A 41 -1.88 10.59 4.96
C TYR A 41 -2.64 9.48 4.25
N ASP A 42 -3.06 9.74 3.01
CA ASP A 42 -3.40 8.70 2.05
C ASP A 42 -2.11 7.95 1.68
N LEU A 43 -2.02 6.70 2.09
CA LEU A 43 -0.84 5.87 1.90
C LEU A 43 -0.70 5.32 0.48
N SER A 44 -1.76 5.44 -0.35
CA SER A 44 -1.75 4.96 -1.72
C SER A 44 -1.28 3.50 -1.80
N SER A 45 -0.29 3.20 -2.63
CA SER A 45 0.21 1.84 -2.85
C SER A 45 0.91 1.21 -1.63
N LEU A 46 1.21 1.94 -0.55
CA LEU A 46 1.63 1.31 0.69
C LEU A 46 0.52 0.42 1.30
N THR A 47 -0.73 0.57 0.83
CA THR A 47 -1.82 -0.39 1.12
C THR A 47 -1.43 -1.82 0.74
N LYS A 48 -0.66 -2.00 -0.33
CA LYS A 48 -0.25 -3.31 -0.83
C LYS A 48 0.56 -4.10 0.20
N PRO A 49 1.73 -3.62 0.67
CA PRO A 49 2.50 -4.34 1.67
C PRO A 49 1.84 -4.34 3.06
N LEU A 50 1.30 -3.18 3.50
CA LEU A 50 0.82 -3.02 4.87
C LEU A 50 -0.51 -3.70 5.16
N VAL A 51 -1.33 -3.94 4.13
CA VAL A 51 -2.63 -4.60 4.30
C VAL A 51 -2.71 -5.87 3.48
N THR A 52 -2.67 -5.77 2.16
CA THR A 52 -3.01 -6.91 1.29
C THR A 52 -1.99 -8.04 1.42
N SER A 53 -0.69 -7.74 1.32
CA SER A 53 0.36 -8.75 1.50
C SER A 53 0.46 -9.22 2.95
N ALA A 54 0.28 -8.32 3.93
CA ALA A 54 0.22 -8.68 5.35
C ALA A 54 -0.92 -9.66 5.67
N LEU A 55 -2.11 -9.45 5.12
CA LEU A 55 -3.24 -10.39 5.26
C LEU A 55 -2.98 -11.70 4.52
N MET A 56 -2.33 -11.67 3.36
CA MET A 56 -1.91 -12.89 2.67
C MET A 56 -0.89 -13.68 3.50
N MET A 57 0.08 -13.03 4.16
CA MET A 57 0.99 -13.70 5.10
C MET A 57 0.22 -14.43 6.21
N ILE A 58 -0.79 -13.78 6.79
CA ILE A 58 -1.64 -14.39 7.83
C ILE A 58 -2.39 -15.61 7.27
N LEU A 59 -3.00 -15.49 6.09
CA LEU A 59 -3.75 -16.59 5.48
C LEU A 59 -2.84 -17.77 5.08
N VAL A 60 -1.61 -17.51 4.66
CA VAL A 60 -0.60 -18.54 4.38
C VAL A 60 -0.19 -19.24 5.69
N ALA A 61 0.10 -18.50 6.75
CA ALA A 61 0.42 -19.07 8.07
C ALA A 61 -0.73 -19.93 8.63
N GLU A 62 -1.98 -19.53 8.38
CA GLU A 62 -3.18 -20.27 8.76
C GLU A 62 -3.52 -21.43 7.79
N GLN A 63 -2.69 -21.67 6.77
CA GLN A 63 -2.90 -22.70 5.74
C GLN A 63 -4.24 -22.56 4.98
N ARG A 64 -4.80 -21.36 4.90
CA ARG A 64 -6.03 -21.05 4.17
C ARG A 64 -5.80 -20.78 2.70
N CYS A 65 -4.56 -20.47 2.33
CA CYS A 65 -4.08 -20.37 0.95
C CYS A 65 -2.57 -20.69 0.91
N SER A 66 -2.02 -20.76 -0.29
CA SER A 66 -0.57 -20.92 -0.52
C SER A 66 -0.12 -19.98 -1.62
N THR A 67 1.10 -19.48 -1.54
CA THR A 67 1.70 -18.65 -2.59
C THR A 67 1.76 -19.36 -3.94
N CYS A 68 1.90 -20.69 -3.94
CA CYS A 68 1.82 -21.54 -5.13
C CYS A 68 0.38 -21.89 -5.55
N GLY A 69 -0.63 -21.59 -4.72
CA GLY A 69 -2.05 -21.86 -5.01
C GLY A 69 -2.55 -21.04 -6.20
N ARG A 70 -3.39 -21.65 -7.04
CA ARG A 70 -3.97 -20.95 -8.18
C ARG A 70 -5.07 -20.00 -7.72
N VAL A 71 -5.04 -18.78 -8.25
CA VAL A 71 -6.09 -17.79 -7.96
C VAL A 71 -7.45 -18.26 -8.46
N ALA A 72 -7.48 -18.99 -9.56
CA ALA A 72 -8.70 -19.55 -10.16
C ALA A 72 -9.45 -20.56 -9.26
N ASP A 73 -8.79 -21.17 -8.27
CA ASP A 73 -9.44 -22.06 -7.31
C ASP A 73 -10.37 -21.27 -6.36
N ILE A 74 -10.17 -19.97 -6.21
CA ILE A 74 -11.00 -19.05 -5.41
C ILE A 74 -11.81 -18.11 -6.31
N LEU A 75 -11.23 -17.64 -7.41
CA LEU A 75 -11.81 -16.72 -8.39
C LEU A 75 -11.83 -17.38 -9.78
N PRO A 76 -12.85 -18.18 -10.10
CA PRO A 76 -12.85 -19.05 -11.30
C PRO A 76 -12.74 -18.33 -12.64
N SER A 77 -13.02 -17.02 -12.70
CA SER A 77 -12.90 -16.23 -13.92
C SER A 77 -11.47 -15.73 -14.20
N VAL A 78 -10.55 -15.90 -13.27
CA VAL A 78 -9.14 -15.50 -13.43
C VAL A 78 -8.41 -16.59 -14.22
N GLU A 79 -7.43 -16.18 -15.05
CA GLU A 79 -6.59 -17.10 -15.83
C GLU A 79 -5.96 -18.19 -14.94
N PRO A 80 -6.17 -19.48 -15.23
CA PRO A 80 -5.77 -20.61 -14.37
C PRO A 80 -4.28 -20.73 -14.08
N SER A 81 -3.42 -20.15 -14.91
CA SER A 81 -1.96 -20.15 -14.71
C SER A 81 -1.47 -19.20 -13.63
N ILE A 82 -2.33 -18.27 -13.18
CA ILE A 82 -1.97 -17.25 -12.21
C ILE A 82 -2.04 -17.82 -10.78
N THR A 83 -0.92 -17.77 -10.06
CA THR A 83 -0.85 -18.12 -8.63
C THR A 83 -0.91 -16.85 -7.74
N PHE A 84 -1.16 -17.02 -6.44
CA PHE A 84 -1.07 -15.92 -5.49
C PHE A 84 0.33 -15.31 -5.45
N GLY A 85 1.39 -16.11 -5.56
CA GLY A 85 2.77 -15.61 -5.66
C GLY A 85 2.98 -14.72 -6.88
N HIS A 86 2.43 -15.08 -8.04
CA HIS A 86 2.49 -14.25 -9.25
C HIS A 86 1.80 -12.89 -9.08
N LEU A 87 0.70 -12.81 -8.32
CA LEU A 87 0.07 -11.52 -8.02
C LEU A 87 0.91 -10.71 -7.05
N LEU A 88 1.45 -11.34 -6.00
CA LEU A 88 2.22 -10.69 -4.95
C LEU A 88 3.54 -10.09 -5.46
N ASN A 89 4.27 -10.78 -6.34
CA ASN A 89 5.55 -10.32 -6.90
C ASN A 89 5.42 -9.64 -8.28
N HIS A 90 4.18 -9.31 -8.68
CA HIS A 90 3.91 -8.63 -9.94
C HIS A 90 4.34 -9.40 -11.20
N SER A 91 4.35 -10.74 -11.15
CA SER A 91 4.71 -11.59 -12.29
C SER A 91 3.53 -12.31 -12.94
N SER A 92 2.31 -11.88 -12.62
CA SER A 92 1.09 -12.49 -13.17
C SER A 92 0.89 -12.26 -14.68
N GLY A 93 1.65 -11.34 -15.28
CA GLY A 93 1.43 -10.91 -16.66
C GLY A 93 0.21 -10.01 -16.88
N LEU A 94 -0.53 -9.68 -15.80
CA LEU A 94 -1.61 -8.72 -15.88
C LEU A 94 -1.06 -7.31 -16.14
N PRO A 95 -1.83 -6.43 -16.83
CA PRO A 95 -1.42 -5.05 -17.07
C PRO A 95 -1.21 -4.28 -15.77
N ALA A 96 -0.40 -3.22 -15.84
CA ALA A 96 -0.11 -2.36 -14.71
C ALA A 96 -1.39 -1.73 -14.12
N TRP A 97 -2.27 -1.24 -15.00
CA TRP A 97 -3.44 -0.47 -14.62
C TRP A 97 -4.51 -0.52 -15.70
N ARG A 98 -5.78 -0.30 -15.31
CA ARG A 98 -6.93 -0.09 -16.21
C ARG A 98 -7.86 0.96 -15.59
N PRO A 99 -8.53 1.79 -16.41
CA PRO A 99 -9.46 2.82 -15.93
C PRO A 99 -10.81 2.19 -15.53
N PHE A 100 -10.83 1.34 -14.52
CA PHE A 100 -12.03 0.63 -14.09
C PHE A 100 -13.15 1.56 -13.60
N TYR A 101 -12.82 2.79 -13.18
CA TYR A 101 -13.82 3.81 -12.85
C TYR A 101 -14.69 4.19 -14.06
N ASP A 102 -14.19 4.10 -15.28
CA ASP A 102 -15.01 4.31 -16.49
C ASP A 102 -16.01 3.17 -16.66
N GLY A 103 -15.64 1.94 -16.32
CA GLY A 103 -16.58 0.80 -16.29
C GLY A 103 -17.68 0.97 -15.27
N VAL A 104 -17.37 1.56 -14.10
CA VAL A 104 -18.40 1.90 -13.10
C VAL A 104 -19.32 2.97 -13.63
N LYS A 105 -18.83 4.06 -14.24
CA LYS A 105 -19.65 5.12 -14.86
C LYS A 105 -20.56 4.57 -15.98
N ALA A 106 -20.03 3.66 -16.80
CA ALA A 106 -20.83 3.00 -17.82
C ALA A 106 -21.98 2.17 -17.22
N ALA A 107 -21.71 1.46 -16.12
CA ALA A 107 -22.72 0.71 -15.39
C ALA A 107 -23.74 1.61 -14.68
N GLU A 108 -23.33 2.78 -14.18
CA GLU A 108 -24.22 3.80 -13.63
C GLU A 108 -25.23 4.27 -14.68
N GLY A 109 -24.74 4.65 -15.87
CA GLY A 109 -25.59 5.09 -16.98
C GLY A 109 -26.58 4.02 -17.43
N ALA A 110 -26.17 2.76 -17.48
CA ALA A 110 -27.04 1.64 -17.82
C ALA A 110 -28.10 1.34 -16.74
N ALA A 111 -27.79 1.58 -15.47
CA ALA A 111 -28.69 1.32 -14.35
C ALA A 111 -29.58 2.52 -13.97
N ASP A 112 -29.37 3.68 -14.59
CA ASP A 112 -30.02 4.98 -14.27
C ASP A 112 -29.97 5.30 -12.76
N ARG A 113 -28.83 5.02 -12.12
CA ARG A 113 -28.60 5.26 -10.70
C ARG A 113 -27.11 5.45 -10.40
N GLY A 114 -26.78 6.23 -9.35
CA GLY A 114 -25.41 6.38 -8.86
C GLY A 114 -24.91 5.07 -8.25
N LEU A 115 -23.82 4.54 -8.81
CA LEU A 115 -23.12 3.35 -8.29
C LEU A 115 -21.79 3.72 -7.63
N THR A 116 -21.13 4.76 -8.12
CA THR A 116 -19.81 5.20 -7.62
C THR A 116 -19.80 5.32 -6.10
N THR A 117 -18.74 4.82 -5.47
CA THR A 117 -18.57 4.75 -4.02
C THR A 117 -19.50 3.77 -3.28
N THR A 118 -20.04 2.79 -3.97
CA THR A 118 -20.91 1.76 -3.38
C THR A 118 -20.25 0.38 -3.40
N GLU A 119 -20.79 -0.55 -2.62
CA GLU A 119 -20.41 -1.97 -2.70
C GLU A 119 -20.73 -2.56 -4.09
N ALA A 120 -21.81 -2.10 -4.73
CA ALA A 120 -22.17 -2.54 -6.08
C ALA A 120 -21.10 -2.10 -7.12
N ALA A 121 -20.56 -0.89 -7.00
CA ALA A 121 -19.46 -0.42 -7.84
C ALA A 121 -18.19 -1.26 -7.64
N LYS A 122 -17.90 -1.63 -6.40
CA LYS A 122 -16.78 -2.52 -6.07
C LYS A 122 -16.93 -3.88 -6.77
N GLN A 123 -18.13 -4.46 -6.78
CA GLN A 123 -18.40 -5.72 -7.50
C GLN A 123 -18.26 -5.57 -9.03
N VAL A 124 -18.62 -4.41 -9.61
CA VAL A 124 -18.36 -4.11 -11.03
C VAL A 124 -16.86 -4.14 -11.31
N VAL A 125 -16.04 -3.44 -10.50
CA VAL A 125 -14.58 -3.42 -10.67
C VAL A 125 -14.00 -4.82 -10.54
N TYR A 126 -14.42 -5.60 -9.55
CA TYR A 126 -13.98 -6.98 -9.36
C TYR A 126 -14.29 -7.86 -10.58
N GLY A 127 -15.53 -7.77 -11.12
CA GLY A 127 -15.91 -8.51 -12.31
C GLY A 127 -15.14 -8.10 -13.57
N LEU A 128 -14.76 -6.83 -13.69
CA LEU A 128 -13.89 -6.34 -14.76
C LEU A 128 -12.46 -6.84 -14.60
N ALA A 129 -11.90 -6.75 -13.39
CA ALA A 129 -10.52 -7.16 -13.09
C ALA A 129 -10.28 -8.66 -13.36
N GLU A 130 -11.24 -9.52 -13.02
CA GLU A 130 -11.15 -10.97 -13.28
C GLU A 130 -11.04 -11.33 -14.77
N ARG A 131 -11.56 -10.48 -15.65
CA ARG A 131 -11.59 -10.72 -17.10
C ARG A 131 -10.51 -9.97 -17.86
N VAL A 132 -9.59 -9.28 -17.16
CA VAL A 132 -8.49 -8.58 -17.82
C VAL A 132 -7.54 -9.62 -18.43
N PRO A 133 -7.26 -9.56 -19.74
CA PRO A 133 -6.31 -10.47 -20.36
C PRO A 133 -4.89 -10.14 -19.90
N GLN A 134 -4.07 -11.18 -19.79
CA GLN A 134 -2.63 -11.05 -19.57
C GLN A 134 -1.94 -10.41 -20.79
N GLU A 135 -0.91 -9.60 -20.54
CA GLU A 135 0.01 -9.05 -21.54
C GLU A 135 1.25 -9.95 -21.76
N ALA A 136 1.47 -10.90 -20.83
CA ALA A 136 2.52 -11.90 -20.89
C ALA A 136 2.11 -13.13 -20.08
N PRO A 137 2.64 -14.34 -20.38
CA PRO A 137 2.41 -15.52 -19.54
C PRO A 137 2.85 -15.28 -18.09
N ALA A 138 2.11 -15.87 -17.13
CA ALA A 138 2.46 -15.78 -15.71
C ALA A 138 3.87 -16.35 -15.47
N GLY A 139 4.63 -15.72 -14.58
CA GLY A 139 5.99 -16.09 -14.24
C GLY A 139 7.07 -15.74 -15.26
N THR A 140 6.75 -15.00 -16.34
CA THR A 140 7.72 -14.70 -17.40
C THR A 140 8.19 -13.25 -17.43
N ARG A 141 7.35 -12.32 -16.96
CA ARG A 141 7.62 -10.88 -16.96
C ARG A 141 7.09 -10.22 -15.71
N SER A 142 7.88 -9.33 -15.12
CA SER A 142 7.44 -8.50 -14.00
C SER A 142 6.79 -7.21 -14.54
N ILE A 143 5.52 -7.00 -14.19
CA ILE A 143 4.74 -5.80 -14.50
C ILE A 143 4.08 -5.37 -13.20
N TYR A 144 4.56 -4.28 -12.58
CA TYR A 144 3.89 -3.71 -11.40
C TYR A 144 2.41 -3.49 -11.68
N SER A 145 1.53 -4.24 -11.01
CA SER A 145 0.11 -4.34 -11.37
C SER A 145 -0.81 -4.01 -10.21
N ASP A 146 -1.58 -2.92 -10.35
CA ASP A 146 -2.72 -2.61 -9.49
C ASP A 146 -3.85 -3.62 -9.69
N VAL A 147 -4.04 -4.10 -10.93
CA VAL A 147 -5.05 -5.12 -11.25
C VAL A 147 -4.83 -6.40 -10.43
N GLY A 148 -3.58 -6.85 -10.32
CA GLY A 148 -3.23 -8.01 -9.50
C GLY A 148 -3.59 -7.84 -8.03
N TYR A 149 -3.39 -6.65 -7.47
CA TYR A 149 -3.72 -6.36 -6.08
C TYR A 149 -5.22 -6.13 -5.84
N ILE A 150 -5.97 -5.64 -6.83
CA ILE A 150 -7.44 -5.65 -6.80
C ILE A 150 -7.93 -7.10 -6.67
N LEU A 151 -7.38 -8.02 -7.46
CA LEU A 151 -7.72 -9.45 -7.39
C LEU A 151 -7.31 -10.10 -6.06
N LEU A 152 -6.14 -9.76 -5.50
CA LEU A 152 -5.75 -10.20 -4.15
C LEU A 152 -6.76 -9.74 -3.09
N GLY A 153 -7.19 -8.47 -3.15
CA GLY A 153 -8.22 -7.95 -2.25
C GLY A 153 -9.53 -8.75 -2.35
N LYS A 154 -9.98 -9.03 -3.59
CA LYS A 154 -11.17 -9.85 -3.81
C LYS A 154 -11.00 -11.29 -3.29
N ALA A 155 -9.85 -11.90 -3.54
CA ALA A 155 -9.56 -13.25 -3.08
C ALA A 155 -9.54 -13.35 -1.56
N ILE A 156 -8.94 -12.37 -0.86
CA ILE A 156 -8.98 -12.29 0.60
C ILE A 156 -10.43 -12.28 1.07
N GLU A 157 -11.28 -11.38 0.55
CA GLU A 157 -12.70 -11.30 0.92
C GLU A 157 -13.43 -12.64 0.68
N ALA A 158 -13.17 -13.31 -0.43
CA ALA A 158 -13.77 -14.61 -0.75
C ALA A 158 -13.30 -15.73 0.20
N ILE A 159 -12.01 -15.74 0.57
CA ILE A 159 -11.45 -16.72 1.50
C ILE A 159 -12.01 -16.53 2.91
N VAL A 160 -12.15 -15.26 3.37
CA VAL A 160 -12.51 -14.97 4.77
C VAL A 160 -14.01 -14.81 4.99
N GLY A 161 -14.78 -14.49 3.94
CA GLY A 161 -16.22 -14.29 4.00
C GLY A 161 -16.63 -12.93 4.62
N GLU A 162 -15.71 -11.96 4.67
CA GLU A 162 -15.98 -10.62 5.20
C GLU A 162 -15.27 -9.54 4.36
N PRO A 163 -15.73 -8.26 4.39
CA PRO A 163 -15.10 -7.17 3.65
C PRO A 163 -13.64 -6.93 4.09
N LEU A 164 -12.77 -6.60 3.11
CA LEU A 164 -11.33 -6.37 3.32
C LEU A 164 -11.03 -5.41 4.46
N HIS A 165 -11.74 -4.28 4.54
CA HIS A 165 -11.53 -3.27 5.59
C HIS A 165 -11.88 -3.80 7.00
N GLY A 166 -12.92 -4.64 7.12
CA GLY A 166 -13.30 -5.29 8.37
C GLY A 166 -12.26 -6.31 8.82
N TYR A 167 -11.80 -7.15 7.88
CA TYR A 167 -10.76 -8.13 8.15
C TYR A 167 -9.42 -7.49 8.51
N ALA A 168 -8.99 -6.46 7.78
CA ALA A 168 -7.78 -5.70 8.09
C ALA A 168 -7.85 -5.05 9.48
N ARG A 169 -8.99 -4.43 9.81
CA ARG A 169 -9.22 -3.87 11.14
C ARG A 169 -9.02 -4.91 12.23
N ARG A 170 -9.71 -6.04 12.13
CA ARG A 170 -9.72 -7.11 13.13
C ARG A 170 -8.37 -7.82 13.26
N ARG A 171 -7.65 -8.00 12.13
CA ARG A 171 -6.42 -8.79 12.11
C ARG A 171 -5.13 -7.98 12.25
N LEU A 172 -5.14 -6.71 11.86
CA LEU A 172 -3.95 -5.86 11.82
C LEU A 172 -4.06 -4.66 12.77
N PHE A 173 -5.16 -3.89 12.71
CA PHE A 173 -5.20 -2.59 13.35
C PHE A 173 -5.61 -2.67 14.83
N ASP A 174 -6.67 -3.40 15.16
CA ASP A 174 -7.18 -3.52 16.53
C ASP A 174 -6.19 -4.24 17.48
N PRO A 175 -5.47 -5.33 17.05
CA PRO A 175 -4.48 -5.97 17.92
C PRO A 175 -3.30 -5.06 18.30
N LEU A 176 -3.01 -4.05 17.47
CA LEU A 176 -1.96 -3.06 17.72
C LEU A 176 -2.49 -1.75 18.32
N GLY A 177 -3.80 -1.63 18.53
CA GLY A 177 -4.42 -0.42 19.06
C GLY A 177 -4.36 0.79 18.12
N LEU A 178 -4.25 0.58 16.80
CA LEU A 178 -4.09 1.63 15.81
C LEU A 178 -5.43 2.35 15.58
N ARG A 179 -5.55 3.58 16.11
CA ARG A 179 -6.77 4.38 16.02
C ARG A 179 -6.81 5.27 14.79
N ALA A 180 -5.65 5.74 14.33
CA ALA A 180 -5.51 6.62 13.16
C ALA A 180 -5.15 5.85 11.86
N THR A 181 -5.28 4.51 11.86
CA THR A 181 -5.00 3.65 10.70
C THR A 181 -6.29 2.95 10.29
N SER A 182 -6.78 3.24 9.09
CA SER A 182 -8.02 2.65 8.58
C SER A 182 -8.19 2.89 7.08
N PHE A 183 -9.00 2.04 6.44
CA PHE A 183 -9.73 2.48 5.25
C PHE A 183 -10.82 3.49 5.64
N VAL A 184 -11.25 4.30 4.67
CA VAL A 184 -12.36 5.26 4.82
C VAL A 184 -13.48 4.86 3.84
N PRO A 185 -14.22 3.77 4.13
CA PRO A 185 -15.23 3.29 3.21
C PRO A 185 -16.44 4.22 3.16
N ALA A 186 -16.79 4.66 1.95
CA ALA A 186 -17.93 5.55 1.74
C ALA A 186 -19.29 4.87 2.02
N TYR A 187 -19.36 3.55 1.85
CA TYR A 187 -20.57 2.74 2.06
C TYR A 187 -20.69 2.14 3.46
N ASP A 188 -19.63 2.20 4.26
CA ASP A 188 -19.63 1.75 5.67
C ASP A 188 -19.13 2.87 6.58
N ARG A 189 -19.97 3.87 6.78
CA ARG A 189 -19.64 5.03 7.61
C ARG A 189 -19.40 4.67 9.08
N ALA A 190 -20.00 3.59 9.57
CA ALA A 190 -19.80 3.13 10.95
C ALA A 190 -18.37 2.61 11.17
N HIS A 191 -17.77 1.98 10.17
CA HIS A 191 -16.36 1.55 10.22
C HIS A 191 -15.39 2.74 10.30
N ALA A 192 -15.62 3.79 9.52
CA ALA A 192 -14.76 4.97 9.49
C ALA A 192 -14.99 5.91 10.69
N ALA A 193 -16.15 5.83 11.34
CA ALA A 193 -16.54 6.73 12.41
C ALA A 193 -15.56 6.68 13.61
N GLY A 194 -15.00 7.84 13.96
CA GLY A 194 -14.08 7.99 15.09
C GLY A 194 -12.66 7.45 14.90
N ARG A 195 -12.31 6.94 13.70
CA ARG A 195 -10.96 6.44 13.41
C ARG A 195 -10.09 7.45 12.69
N ILE A 196 -10.59 8.04 11.62
CA ILE A 196 -9.88 9.07 10.85
C ILE A 196 -10.56 10.41 11.10
N ASP A 197 -9.84 11.30 11.77
CA ASP A 197 -10.22 12.71 11.84
C ASP A 197 -9.85 13.38 10.52
N VAL A 198 -10.85 13.64 9.69
CA VAL A 198 -10.67 14.29 8.38
C VAL A 198 -9.95 15.64 8.52
N GLY A 199 -10.14 16.34 9.64
CA GLY A 199 -9.43 17.58 9.94
C GLY A 199 -7.92 17.41 10.06
N ARG A 200 -7.40 16.19 10.29
CA ARG A 200 -5.97 15.86 10.36
C ARG A 200 -5.42 15.25 9.09
N VAL A 201 -6.26 15.01 8.07
CA VAL A 201 -5.81 14.39 6.82
C VAL A 201 -5.09 15.42 5.96
N ALA A 202 -3.86 15.09 5.55
CA ALA A 202 -3.13 15.86 4.56
C ALA A 202 -3.84 15.75 3.20
N PRO A 203 -4.28 16.86 2.58
CA PRO A 203 -4.97 16.81 1.30
C PRO A 203 -4.03 16.31 0.21
N CYS A 204 -4.57 15.54 -0.72
CA CYS A 204 -3.93 15.21 -1.98
C CYS A 204 -4.30 16.24 -3.05
N GLY A 205 -3.58 16.28 -4.15
CA GLY A 205 -3.93 17.07 -5.32
C GLY A 205 -5.17 16.53 -6.03
N ARG A 206 -5.43 17.04 -7.23
CA ARG A 206 -6.48 16.53 -8.12
C ARG A 206 -6.15 15.10 -8.57
N SER A 207 -7.17 14.31 -8.88
CA SER A 207 -7.01 13.02 -9.53
C SER A 207 -7.36 13.10 -11.02
N LEU A 208 -7.21 12.01 -11.76
CA LEU A 208 -7.54 11.97 -13.19
C LEU A 208 -9.05 12.14 -13.45
N ALA A 209 -9.89 11.63 -12.55
CA ALA A 209 -11.35 11.65 -12.70
C ALA A 209 -12.04 12.73 -11.85
N ARG A 210 -11.31 13.43 -10.97
CA ARG A 210 -11.86 14.45 -10.06
C ARG A 210 -11.07 15.75 -10.15
N GLU A 211 -11.75 16.82 -10.56
CA GLU A 211 -11.16 18.15 -10.77
C GLU A 211 -10.88 18.91 -9.48
N THR A 212 -11.57 18.57 -8.40
CA THR A 212 -11.37 19.20 -7.08
C THR A 212 -10.24 18.50 -6.31
N PRO A 213 -9.46 19.21 -5.49
CA PRO A 213 -8.49 18.59 -4.60
C PRO A 213 -9.13 17.55 -3.68
N VAL A 214 -8.46 16.43 -3.48
CA VAL A 214 -8.95 15.30 -2.71
C VAL A 214 -8.46 15.40 -1.27
N CYS A 215 -9.37 15.36 -0.31
CA CYS A 215 -9.05 15.35 1.11
C CYS A 215 -10.00 14.42 1.88
N GLY A 216 -9.46 13.56 2.75
CA GLY A 216 -10.26 12.65 3.58
C GLY A 216 -10.92 11.49 2.84
N VAL A 217 -10.67 11.37 1.54
CA VAL A 217 -11.05 10.23 0.69
C VAL A 217 -9.86 9.81 -0.15
N VAL A 218 -9.82 8.53 -0.55
CA VAL A 218 -8.70 7.99 -1.32
C VAL A 218 -8.48 8.73 -2.64
N HIS A 219 -7.22 9.01 -2.96
CA HIS A 219 -6.83 9.71 -4.19
C HIS A 219 -6.98 8.82 -5.44
N ASP A 220 -6.68 7.53 -5.34
CA ASP A 220 -6.84 6.60 -6.45
C ASP A 220 -8.29 6.52 -6.92
N ASP A 221 -8.53 6.76 -8.22
CA ASP A 221 -9.88 6.87 -8.77
C ASP A 221 -10.61 5.52 -8.83
N THR A 222 -9.88 4.43 -9.05
CA THR A 222 -10.48 3.09 -9.03
C THR A 222 -10.85 2.69 -7.61
N ALA A 223 -9.96 2.87 -6.64
CA ALA A 223 -10.25 2.62 -5.23
C ALA A 223 -11.41 3.52 -4.74
N TYR A 224 -11.46 4.79 -5.17
CA TYR A 224 -12.56 5.68 -4.87
C TYR A 224 -13.89 5.16 -5.43
N ALA A 225 -13.92 4.78 -6.70
CA ALA A 225 -15.11 4.18 -7.32
C ALA A 225 -15.58 2.92 -6.58
N MET A 226 -14.64 2.12 -6.06
CA MET A 226 -14.89 0.95 -5.21
C MET A 226 -15.33 1.30 -3.78
N GLY A 227 -15.61 2.57 -3.49
CA GLY A 227 -16.01 3.01 -2.15
C GLY A 227 -14.88 3.25 -1.17
N GLY A 228 -13.65 3.43 -1.64
CA GLY A 228 -12.48 3.74 -0.81
C GLY A 228 -11.73 2.52 -0.27
N VAL A 229 -12.13 1.30 -0.66
CA VAL A 229 -11.54 0.05 -0.16
C VAL A 229 -11.10 -0.83 -1.31
N SER A 230 -9.80 -1.02 -1.45
CA SER A 230 -9.24 -1.92 -2.46
C SER A 230 -7.91 -2.53 -1.98
N GLY A 231 -7.54 -3.68 -2.54
CA GLY A 231 -6.27 -4.33 -2.22
C GLY A 231 -5.03 -3.54 -2.69
N HIS A 232 -5.18 -2.60 -3.62
CA HIS A 232 -4.05 -1.84 -4.16
C HIS A 232 -3.88 -0.44 -3.56
N ALA A 233 -4.93 0.16 -2.96
CA ALA A 233 -4.95 1.51 -2.41
C ALA A 233 -6.13 1.72 -1.45
N GLY A 234 -6.12 2.80 -0.65
CA GLY A 234 -7.21 3.24 0.20
C GLY A 234 -6.91 3.24 1.70
N LEU A 235 -5.73 2.78 2.11
CA LEU A 235 -5.31 2.88 3.50
C LEU A 235 -4.90 4.31 3.84
N PHE A 236 -5.38 4.79 4.98
CA PHE A 236 -4.96 6.03 5.63
C PHE A 236 -4.26 5.71 6.94
N SER A 237 -3.20 6.45 7.27
CA SER A 237 -2.52 6.35 8.56
C SER A 237 -1.67 7.59 8.85
N ASP A 238 -1.33 7.78 10.12
CA ASP A 238 -0.21 8.59 10.55
C ASP A 238 1.11 7.77 10.49
N ALA A 239 2.25 8.44 10.69
CA ALA A 239 3.55 7.78 10.60
C ALA A 239 3.79 6.75 11.72
N ARG A 240 3.17 6.93 12.90
CA ARG A 240 3.26 5.98 14.01
C ARG A 240 2.50 4.70 13.73
N GLY A 241 1.32 4.80 13.10
CA GLY A 241 0.55 3.63 12.67
C GLY A 241 1.29 2.82 11.61
N VAL A 242 1.92 3.50 10.64
CA VAL A 242 2.77 2.83 9.64
C VAL A 242 3.97 2.16 10.31
N HIS A 243 4.69 2.88 11.21
CA HIS A 243 5.80 2.32 11.99
C HIS A 243 5.37 1.05 12.74
N ALA A 244 4.25 1.08 13.43
CA ALA A 244 3.79 -0.06 14.23
C ALA A 244 3.49 -1.30 13.35
N LEU A 245 2.89 -1.13 12.18
CA LEU A 245 2.67 -2.23 11.23
C LEU A 245 3.98 -2.78 10.67
N VAL A 246 4.93 -1.90 10.32
CA VAL A 246 6.25 -2.31 9.83
C VAL A 246 7.06 -3.01 10.93
N ALA A 247 7.02 -2.50 12.15
CA ALA A 247 7.68 -3.10 13.31
C ALA A 247 7.26 -4.56 13.52
N GLU A 248 5.99 -4.91 13.34
CA GLU A 248 5.53 -6.29 13.49
C GLU A 248 6.12 -7.25 12.44
N HIS A 249 6.42 -6.78 11.23
CA HIS A 249 7.14 -7.58 10.23
C HIS A 249 8.60 -7.82 10.67
N VAL A 250 9.27 -6.79 11.18
CA VAL A 250 10.66 -6.90 11.69
C VAL A 250 10.71 -7.84 12.90
N GLU A 251 9.80 -7.65 13.85
CA GLU A 251 9.69 -8.48 15.05
C GLU A 251 9.36 -9.95 14.75
N ALA A 252 8.71 -10.22 13.62
CA ALA A 252 8.43 -11.59 13.21
C ALA A 252 9.73 -12.40 12.97
N LEU A 253 10.77 -11.77 12.43
CA LEU A 253 12.05 -12.43 12.17
C LEU A 253 12.76 -12.88 13.45
N SER A 254 12.49 -12.23 14.59
CA SER A 254 12.95 -12.62 15.92
C SER A 254 11.97 -13.51 16.71
N GLY A 255 10.79 -13.81 16.12
CA GLY A 255 9.74 -14.56 16.80
C GLY A 255 8.92 -13.74 17.82
N SER A 256 9.06 -12.41 17.83
CA SER A 256 8.43 -11.50 18.81
C SER A 256 7.16 -10.81 18.28
N SER A 257 6.77 -11.06 17.01
CA SER A 257 5.58 -10.45 16.41
C SER A 257 4.28 -10.92 17.06
N ARG A 258 3.33 -10.00 17.17
CA ARG A 258 1.95 -10.29 17.60
C ARG A 258 1.05 -10.71 16.42
N LEU A 259 1.48 -10.48 15.18
CA LEU A 259 0.67 -10.63 13.99
C LEU A 259 1.16 -11.71 13.04
N PHE A 260 2.48 -11.88 12.89
CA PHE A 260 3.05 -12.65 11.79
C PHE A 260 3.92 -13.83 12.27
N ASP A 261 3.85 -14.92 11.52
CA ASP A 261 4.83 -16.01 11.61
C ASP A 261 6.13 -15.59 10.92
N GLY A 262 7.26 -15.70 11.63
CA GLY A 262 8.54 -15.27 11.12
C GLY A 262 9.02 -16.03 9.89
N ARG A 263 8.70 -17.34 9.78
CA ARG A 263 9.06 -18.15 8.61
C ARG A 263 8.31 -17.69 7.37
N VAL A 264 7.04 -17.29 7.53
CA VAL A 264 6.24 -16.75 6.42
C VAL A 264 6.75 -15.39 5.99
N VAL A 265 7.13 -14.50 6.94
CA VAL A 265 7.75 -13.20 6.60
C VAL A 265 9.07 -13.42 5.87
N GLU A 266 9.91 -14.35 6.33
CA GLU A 266 11.19 -14.66 5.68
C GLU A 266 10.99 -15.21 4.27
N ASP A 267 10.02 -16.13 4.08
CA ASP A 267 9.64 -16.63 2.75
C ASP A 267 9.17 -15.51 1.83
N PHE A 268 8.29 -14.62 2.30
CA PHE A 268 7.81 -13.49 1.50
C PHE A 268 8.93 -12.52 1.10
N TRP A 269 9.92 -12.32 1.93
CA TRP A 269 11.04 -11.41 1.70
C TRP A 269 12.25 -12.10 1.04
N SER A 270 12.15 -13.39 0.73
CA SER A 270 13.21 -14.12 0.05
C SER A 270 13.46 -13.55 -1.36
N LEU A 271 14.75 -13.28 -1.64
CA LEU A 271 15.17 -12.81 -2.96
C LEU A 271 14.96 -13.86 -4.06
N GLU A 272 14.77 -15.13 -3.69
CA GLU A 272 14.44 -16.22 -4.61
C GLU A 272 13.07 -16.06 -5.26
N ASN A 273 12.18 -15.28 -4.63
CA ASN A 273 10.86 -14.96 -5.21
C ASN A 273 10.91 -13.97 -6.38
N ARG A 274 12.08 -13.37 -6.67
CA ARG A 274 12.21 -12.43 -7.78
C ARG A 274 12.35 -13.14 -9.11
N LEU A 275 11.67 -12.62 -10.12
CA LEU A 275 12.03 -12.98 -11.49
C LEU A 275 13.40 -12.36 -11.87
N PRO A 276 14.15 -12.99 -12.79
CA PRO A 276 15.35 -12.39 -13.35
C PRO A 276 15.06 -10.97 -13.90
N GLY A 277 15.84 -9.98 -13.46
CA GLY A 277 15.68 -8.58 -13.83
C GLY A 277 14.57 -7.83 -13.08
N SER A 278 13.85 -8.47 -12.16
CA SER A 278 12.87 -7.84 -11.27
C SER A 278 13.48 -7.50 -9.91
N THR A 279 12.91 -6.49 -9.25
CA THR A 279 13.20 -6.15 -7.84
C THR A 279 12.11 -6.62 -6.88
N TRP A 280 11.00 -7.18 -7.38
CA TRP A 280 9.83 -7.53 -6.58
C TRP A 280 9.97 -8.92 -5.95
N VAL A 281 9.90 -8.97 -4.61
CA VAL A 281 9.59 -10.16 -3.81
C VAL A 281 8.09 -10.20 -3.52
N LEU A 282 7.61 -11.10 -2.66
CA LEU A 282 6.17 -11.22 -2.40
C LEU A 282 5.65 -10.02 -1.59
N GLY A 283 5.05 -9.06 -2.30
CA GLY A 283 4.42 -7.89 -1.70
C GLY A 283 5.33 -6.69 -1.45
N TRP A 284 6.62 -6.81 -1.66
CA TRP A 284 7.62 -5.79 -1.38
C TRP A 284 8.58 -5.61 -2.54
N ASP A 285 9.12 -4.40 -2.69
CA ASP A 285 10.21 -4.07 -3.59
C ASP A 285 11.56 -4.30 -2.88
N THR A 286 12.63 -4.47 -3.65
CA THR A 286 14.01 -4.51 -3.15
C THR A 286 14.84 -3.43 -3.82
N PRO A 287 15.98 -3.01 -3.25
CA PRO A 287 16.78 -1.93 -3.83
C PRO A 287 17.20 -2.22 -5.26
N THR A 288 16.94 -1.27 -6.17
CA THR A 288 17.41 -1.32 -7.55
C THR A 288 18.90 -0.98 -7.60
N ALA A 289 19.72 -1.82 -8.18
CA ALA A 289 21.14 -1.56 -8.31
C ALA A 289 21.41 -0.21 -9.04
N GLY A 290 22.17 0.65 -8.40
CA GLY A 290 22.61 1.94 -8.97
C GLY A 290 21.57 3.06 -9.02
N ALA A 291 20.29 2.81 -8.77
CA ALA A 291 19.22 3.79 -8.92
C ALA A 291 18.06 3.60 -7.92
N SER A 292 18.33 3.15 -6.70
CA SER A 292 17.30 2.86 -5.71
C SER A 292 16.71 4.12 -5.09
N THR A 293 15.40 4.16 -4.91
CA THR A 293 14.72 5.17 -4.08
C THR A 293 14.98 4.97 -2.58
N ALA A 294 15.57 3.83 -2.19
CA ALA A 294 16.08 3.58 -0.85
C ALA A 294 17.41 4.29 -0.56
N GLY A 295 18.02 4.94 -1.57
CA GLY A 295 19.37 5.47 -1.50
C GLY A 295 20.43 4.42 -1.85
N ARG A 296 21.68 4.76 -1.59
CA ARG A 296 22.88 3.93 -1.88
C ARG A 296 23.42 3.22 -0.65
N LEU A 297 23.04 3.70 0.54
CA LEU A 297 23.58 3.21 1.82
C LEU A 297 22.73 2.09 2.43
N VAL A 298 21.53 1.84 1.88
CA VAL A 298 20.66 0.74 2.32
C VAL A 298 21.31 -0.62 1.98
N SER A 299 21.15 -1.61 2.87
CA SER A 299 21.68 -2.96 2.66
C SER A 299 20.99 -3.68 1.50
N PRO A 300 21.71 -4.52 0.73
CA PRO A 300 21.15 -5.19 -0.46
C PRO A 300 19.94 -6.10 -0.20
N GLY A 301 19.85 -6.69 1.00
CA GLY A 301 18.74 -7.54 1.43
C GLY A 301 17.52 -6.79 1.95
N SER A 302 17.51 -5.46 1.85
CA SER A 302 16.41 -4.62 2.31
C SER A 302 15.15 -4.80 1.47
N VAL A 303 14.00 -4.52 2.08
CA VAL A 303 12.70 -4.49 1.40
C VAL A 303 11.99 -3.16 1.63
N GLY A 304 11.19 -2.73 0.68
CA GLY A 304 10.48 -1.48 0.79
C GLY A 304 9.29 -1.37 -0.15
N HIS A 305 8.63 -0.24 -0.12
CA HIS A 305 7.56 0.09 -1.06
C HIS A 305 7.32 1.60 -1.14
N LEU A 306 6.78 2.04 -2.26
CA LEU A 306 6.48 3.44 -2.54
C LEU A 306 4.98 3.66 -2.66
N GLY A 307 4.50 4.84 -2.22
CA GLY A 307 3.16 5.33 -2.51
C GLY A 307 3.15 6.44 -3.55
N PHE A 308 2.14 6.46 -4.40
CA PHE A 308 1.96 7.48 -5.44
C PHE A 308 1.86 8.89 -4.86
N THR A 309 1.28 9.03 -3.68
CA THR A 309 1.15 10.27 -2.92
C THR A 309 2.47 10.84 -2.38
N GLY A 310 3.58 10.13 -2.60
CA GLY A 310 4.93 10.53 -2.19
C GLY A 310 5.47 9.78 -0.98
N THR A 311 4.65 8.93 -0.38
CA THR A 311 5.02 8.09 0.77
C THR A 311 6.01 7.00 0.41
N SER A 312 6.81 6.54 1.36
CA SER A 312 7.72 5.40 1.21
C SER A 312 8.00 4.71 2.54
N ILE A 313 8.35 3.43 2.45
CA ILE A 313 8.88 2.60 3.54
C ILE A 313 10.09 1.88 3.00
N TRP A 314 11.19 1.84 3.79
CA TRP A 314 12.31 0.96 3.56
C TRP A 314 12.72 0.31 4.88
N ILE A 315 12.98 -0.98 4.85
CA ILE A 315 13.38 -1.82 5.98
C ILE A 315 14.76 -2.37 5.68
N ASP A 316 15.77 -1.93 6.41
CA ASP A 316 17.11 -2.46 6.36
C ASP A 316 17.21 -3.64 7.33
N ARG A 317 17.18 -4.84 6.79
CA ARG A 317 17.17 -6.08 7.57
C ARG A 317 18.50 -6.33 8.30
N GLU A 318 19.61 -5.89 7.74
CA GLU A 318 20.94 -6.10 8.32
C GLU A 318 21.16 -5.17 9.52
N ARG A 319 20.67 -3.92 9.44
CA ARG A 319 20.71 -2.96 10.55
C ARG A 319 19.57 -3.13 11.55
N GLY A 320 18.53 -3.89 11.21
CA GLY A 320 17.31 -4.03 12.01
C GLY A 320 16.52 -2.71 12.13
N VAL A 321 16.65 -1.80 11.16
CA VAL A 321 15.98 -0.50 11.17
C VAL A 321 15.01 -0.35 10.00
N HIS A 322 14.01 0.49 10.17
CA HIS A 322 13.13 0.87 9.09
C HIS A 322 12.87 2.38 9.08
N VAL A 323 12.62 2.90 7.90
CA VAL A 323 12.40 4.32 7.66
C VAL A 323 11.06 4.50 6.97
N VAL A 324 10.19 5.30 7.58
CA VAL A 324 8.89 5.71 7.04
C VAL A 324 8.98 7.17 6.64
N LEU A 325 8.56 7.50 5.43
CA LEU A 325 8.41 8.87 4.95
C LEU A 325 7.01 9.07 4.40
N LEU A 326 6.24 9.98 4.98
CA LEU A 326 4.90 10.35 4.54
C LEU A 326 4.92 11.78 4.00
N THR A 327 4.35 11.97 2.81
CA THR A 327 4.23 13.27 2.14
C THR A 327 2.91 13.38 1.40
N ASN A 328 2.51 14.59 1.02
CA ASN A 328 1.37 14.86 0.15
C ASN A 328 1.80 15.59 -1.13
N ARG A 329 2.82 15.06 -1.82
CA ARG A 329 3.47 15.67 -2.99
C ARG A 329 2.51 16.10 -4.11
N LEU A 330 1.37 15.44 -4.23
CA LEU A 330 0.39 15.73 -5.28
C LEU A 330 -0.23 17.13 -5.16
N GLN A 331 -0.16 17.74 -3.98
CA GLN A 331 -0.54 19.14 -3.76
C GLN A 331 0.30 20.13 -4.55
N THR A 332 1.57 19.81 -4.81
CA THR A 332 2.49 20.69 -5.55
C THR A 332 2.54 20.38 -7.04
N GLY A 333 1.91 19.29 -7.49
CA GLY A 333 2.07 18.78 -8.85
C GLY A 333 3.48 18.26 -9.16
N ALA A 334 4.30 18.01 -8.13
CA ALA A 334 5.68 17.55 -8.29
C ALA A 334 5.77 16.26 -9.10
N GLY A 335 6.65 16.26 -10.10
CA GLY A 335 6.91 15.11 -10.97
C GLY A 335 7.50 13.93 -10.21
N ARG A 336 7.29 12.73 -10.73
CA ARG A 336 7.73 11.47 -10.11
C ARG A 336 9.25 11.41 -9.90
N ASP A 337 10.03 11.85 -10.88
CA ASP A 337 11.50 11.76 -10.85
C ASP A 337 12.10 12.62 -9.73
N GLY A 338 11.65 13.87 -9.56
CA GLY A 338 12.11 14.73 -8.47
C GLY A 338 11.79 14.16 -7.09
N VAL A 339 10.64 13.49 -6.95
CA VAL A 339 10.27 12.83 -5.69
C VAL A 339 11.08 11.57 -5.43
N ASN A 340 11.42 10.80 -6.45
CA ASN A 340 12.29 9.63 -6.31
C ASN A 340 13.72 10.03 -5.93
N ASP A 341 14.27 11.10 -6.52
CA ASP A 341 15.56 11.66 -6.11
C ASP A 341 15.52 12.16 -4.64
N MET A 342 14.45 12.86 -4.27
CA MET A 342 14.27 13.29 -2.86
C MET A 342 14.25 12.10 -1.91
N ARG A 343 13.54 11.02 -2.23
CA ARG A 343 13.49 9.79 -1.42
C ARG A 343 14.88 9.20 -1.25
N ALA A 344 15.61 9.00 -2.37
CA ALA A 344 16.96 8.43 -2.34
C ALA A 344 17.90 9.26 -1.43
N ARG A 345 17.91 10.59 -1.60
CA ARG A 345 18.74 11.49 -0.79
C ARG A 345 18.32 11.52 0.69
N PHE A 346 17.01 11.45 0.96
CA PHE A 346 16.50 11.40 2.32
C PHE A 346 16.95 10.11 3.03
N HIS A 347 16.79 8.96 2.38
CA HIS A 347 17.21 7.68 2.95
C HIS A 347 18.72 7.60 3.11
N ASP A 348 19.52 8.08 2.14
CA ASP A 348 20.97 8.17 2.27
C ASP A 348 21.38 9.00 3.51
N ALA A 349 20.73 10.16 3.73
CA ALA A 349 21.02 10.99 4.91
C ALA A 349 20.68 10.27 6.23
N VAL A 350 19.53 9.57 6.27
CA VAL A 350 19.15 8.80 7.48
C VAL A 350 20.13 7.68 7.75
N PHE A 351 20.51 6.90 6.72
CA PHE A 351 21.44 5.77 6.93
C PHE A 351 22.87 6.23 7.25
N ALA A 352 23.32 7.38 6.70
CA ALA A 352 24.61 7.96 7.07
C ALA A 352 24.66 8.33 8.57
N GLU A 353 23.63 8.98 9.10
CA GLU A 353 23.55 9.31 10.53
C GLU A 353 23.49 8.06 11.42
N LEU A 354 22.83 6.99 10.97
CA LEU A 354 22.74 5.73 11.72
C LEU A 354 24.08 4.97 11.76
N ASP A 355 24.92 5.13 10.76
CA ASP A 355 26.25 4.49 10.70
C ASP A 355 27.30 5.24 11.56
N GLU A 356 27.00 6.49 11.99
CA GLU A 356 27.85 7.29 12.89
C GLU A 356 27.51 7.05 14.38
N LEU A 357 26.36 6.44 14.70
CA LEU A 357 25.89 6.12 16.06
C LEU A 357 26.31 4.72 16.50
#